data_530dd40e31549e23c16a95eee1947b0e
#
_entry.id   530dd40e31549e23c16a95eee1947b0e
#
_cell.length_a   1.000
_cell.length_b   1.000
_cell.length_c   1.000
_cell.angle_alpha   90.00
_cell.angle_beta   90.00
_cell.angle_gamma   90.00
#
_symmetry.space_group_name_H-M   'P 1'
#
loop_
_entity.id
_entity.type
_entity.pdbx_description
1 polymer ?
#
loop_
_entity_poly.entity_id
_entity_poly.type
_entity_poly.pdbx_seq_one_letter_code
_entity_poly.pdbx_strand_id
1 'polypeptide(L)'
;YASHPPGNGRASSARNAGSMSSFEPRWYRKELHRSSLAPFAVRFRETDLWVAVPPRQNTPALRQCCEEAATALWEELHAYILKDPVFLHSLTPHTPHFGAPPVALKMAAAAAKADVGPMAAVAGAFAEEVAQQLMQKFKVQDIIVENGGDIYLATTESRRIAIWAGPSPLSGKLALELEPNQSPL
;
A
#
# COMPACT_ATOMS: atom_id res chain seq x y z
N TYR A 1 -33.18 -51.80 27.39
CA TYR A 1 -32.20 -52.87 27.20
C TYR A 1 -31.21 -52.50 26.11
N ALA A 2 -29.91 -52.69 26.45
CA ALA A 2 -28.72 -52.76 25.62
C ALA A 2 -28.16 -51.42 25.12
N SER A 3 -27.19 -50.93 25.76
CA SER A 3 -25.72 -51.13 25.79
C SER A 3 -25.00 -50.39 24.64
N HIS A 4 -24.36 -49.30 25.02
CA HIS A 4 -23.29 -48.64 24.22
C HIS A 4 -21.96 -49.37 24.39
N PRO A 5 -21.07 -49.29 23.39
CA PRO A 5 -19.64 -49.34 23.61
C PRO A 5 -18.96 -48.00 23.28
N PRO A 6 -17.81 -47.72 23.90
CA PRO A 6 -17.10 -46.43 23.71
C PRO A 6 -16.14 -46.49 22.55
N GLY A 7 -16.14 -45.46 21.75
CA GLY A 7 -15.17 -45.23 20.67
C GLY A 7 -14.23 -44.09 21.00
N ASN A 8 -12.99 -44.43 21.34
CA ASN A 8 -11.85 -43.50 21.42
C ASN A 8 -11.52 -42.95 20.04
N GLY A 9 -11.68 -41.68 19.85
CA GLY A 9 -11.17 -40.94 18.69
C GLY A 9 -10.29 -39.78 19.18
N ARG A 10 -8.96 -40.01 19.19
CA ARG A 10 -7.99 -38.95 19.37
C ARG A 10 -8.08 -37.99 18.18
N ALA A 11 -8.59 -36.80 18.38
CA ALA A 11 -8.42 -35.70 17.45
C ALA A 11 -7.00 -35.14 17.58
N SER A 12 -6.18 -35.44 16.59
CA SER A 12 -4.87 -34.80 16.40
C SER A 12 -5.09 -33.36 16.02
N SER A 13 -4.65 -32.44 16.89
CA SER A 13 -4.57 -31.02 16.58
C SER A 13 -3.47 -30.78 15.54
N ALA A 14 -3.84 -30.80 14.27
CA ALA A 14 -3.02 -30.21 13.23
C ALA A 14 -3.04 -28.68 13.44
N ARG A 15 -1.96 -28.14 14.00
CA ARG A 15 -1.69 -26.71 14.00
C ARG A 15 -1.50 -26.28 12.54
N ASN A 16 -2.48 -25.55 12.03
CA ASN A 16 -2.47 -24.93 10.73
C ASN A 16 -1.29 -23.95 10.68
N ALA A 17 -0.29 -24.28 9.90
CA ALA A 17 0.80 -23.39 9.53
C ALA A 17 0.23 -22.23 8.72
N GLY A 18 0.67 -21.02 9.08
CA GLY A 18 0.62 -19.75 8.41
C GLY A 18 -0.34 -19.61 7.22
N SER A 19 -1.50 -19.02 7.47
CA SER A 19 -2.31 -18.37 6.44
C SER A 19 -1.46 -17.27 5.79
N MET A 20 -1.04 -17.50 4.54
CA MET A 20 -0.60 -16.42 3.66
C MET A 20 -1.73 -15.39 3.67
N SER A 21 -1.43 -14.13 4.03
CA SER A 21 -2.38 -13.03 3.98
C SER A 21 -2.97 -12.96 2.57
N SER A 22 -4.21 -13.38 2.41
CA SER A 22 -4.93 -13.20 1.15
C SER A 22 -5.26 -11.71 1.06
N PHE A 23 -4.69 -11.02 0.08
CA PHE A 23 -5.10 -9.65 -0.22
C PHE A 23 -6.61 -9.63 -0.45
N GLU A 24 -7.30 -8.70 0.21
CA GLU A 24 -8.72 -8.50 -0.06
C GLU A 24 -8.92 -8.15 -1.54
N PRO A 25 -9.93 -8.74 -2.22
CA PRO A 25 -10.20 -8.46 -3.62
C PRO A 25 -10.53 -6.97 -3.82
N ARG A 26 -9.62 -6.23 -4.45
CA ARG A 26 -9.78 -4.78 -4.71
C ARG A 26 -10.49 -4.58 -6.05
N TRP A 27 -11.74 -4.98 -6.13
CA TRP A 27 -12.55 -4.94 -7.35
C TRP A 27 -12.81 -3.51 -7.85
N TYR A 28 -12.77 -2.49 -6.99
CA TYR A 28 -12.83 -1.07 -7.38
C TYR A 28 -11.72 -0.67 -8.37
N ARG A 29 -10.57 -1.36 -8.37
CA ARG A 29 -9.50 -1.15 -9.35
C ARG A 29 -9.93 -1.49 -10.78
N LYS A 30 -10.97 -2.30 -10.97
CA LYS A 30 -11.51 -2.68 -12.29
C LYS A 30 -12.41 -1.59 -12.91
N GLU A 31 -12.96 -0.70 -12.11
CA GLU A 31 -13.87 0.35 -12.58
C GLU A 31 -13.15 1.59 -13.10
N LEU A 32 -11.82 1.67 -12.97
CA LEU A 32 -10.99 2.79 -13.43
C LEU A 32 -10.75 2.83 -14.95
N HIS A 33 -11.55 2.10 -15.75
CA HIS A 33 -11.38 1.94 -17.20
C HIS A 33 -11.64 3.21 -18.06
N ARG A 34 -11.95 4.35 -17.46
CA ARG A 34 -12.10 5.64 -18.17
C ARG A 34 -10.93 6.59 -18.01
N SER A 35 -9.82 6.12 -17.45
CA SER A 35 -8.62 6.93 -17.27
C SER A 35 -7.78 6.96 -18.56
N SER A 36 -7.18 8.10 -18.86
CA SER A 36 -6.14 8.25 -19.90
C SER A 36 -4.83 7.52 -19.51
N LEU A 37 -4.76 6.94 -18.30
CA LEU A 37 -3.60 6.23 -17.79
C LEU A 37 -3.76 4.71 -17.93
N ALA A 38 -2.64 4.02 -18.15
CA ALA A 38 -2.56 2.57 -18.25
C ALA A 38 -2.11 1.98 -16.91
N PRO A 39 -2.93 1.14 -16.25
CA PRO A 39 -2.60 0.56 -14.96
C PRO A 39 -1.76 -0.70 -15.06
N PHE A 40 -1.04 -0.99 -13.96
CA PHE A 40 -0.44 -2.29 -13.65
C PHE A 40 -0.39 -2.46 -12.13
N ALA A 41 -0.13 -3.67 -11.66
CA ALA A 41 0.02 -3.97 -10.24
C ALA A 41 1.38 -4.60 -9.96
N VAL A 42 1.93 -4.27 -8.79
CA VAL A 42 3.15 -4.85 -8.24
C VAL A 42 2.84 -5.37 -6.85
N ARG A 43 3.22 -6.62 -6.58
CA ARG A 43 3.01 -7.27 -5.29
C ARG A 43 4.31 -7.83 -4.76
N PHE A 44 4.63 -7.45 -3.54
CA PHE A 44 5.78 -7.96 -2.82
C PHE A 44 5.47 -8.01 -1.32
N ARG A 45 5.49 -9.19 -0.74
CA ARG A 45 5.13 -9.41 0.67
C ARG A 45 3.74 -8.83 0.98
N GLU A 46 3.66 -7.90 1.94
CA GLU A 46 2.42 -7.20 2.33
C GLU A 46 2.10 -6.00 1.42
N THR A 47 3.02 -5.62 0.56
CA THR A 47 2.87 -4.49 -0.36
C THR A 47 2.08 -4.92 -1.61
N ASP A 48 0.99 -4.22 -1.91
CA ASP A 48 0.17 -4.43 -3.10
C ASP A 48 -0.12 -3.08 -3.76
N LEU A 49 0.81 -2.65 -4.60
CA LEU A 49 0.72 -1.39 -5.32
C LEU A 49 -0.13 -1.53 -6.59
N TRP A 50 -1.02 -0.60 -6.79
CA TRP A 50 -1.63 -0.35 -8.08
C TRP A 50 -1.08 0.97 -8.62
N VAL A 51 -0.48 0.90 -9.81
CA VAL A 51 0.22 2.02 -10.43
C VAL A 51 -0.41 2.31 -11.78
N ALA A 52 -0.70 3.59 -12.06
CA ALA A 52 -1.18 4.03 -13.36
C ALA A 52 -0.33 5.18 -13.89
N VAL A 53 0.12 5.04 -15.13
CA VAL A 53 0.97 6.00 -15.84
C VAL A 53 0.47 6.16 -17.28
N PRO A 54 0.88 7.21 -18.04
CA PRO A 54 0.55 7.31 -19.45
C PRO A 54 0.90 6.02 -20.22
N PRO A 55 0.06 5.56 -21.17
CA PRO A 55 0.26 4.29 -21.86
C PRO A 55 1.64 4.12 -22.51
N ARG A 56 2.22 5.21 -23.03
CA ARG A 56 3.55 5.20 -23.65
C ARG A 56 4.69 4.99 -22.63
N GLN A 57 4.45 5.29 -21.37
CA GLN A 57 5.41 5.14 -20.28
C GLN A 57 5.24 3.82 -19.51
N ASN A 58 4.13 3.09 -19.72
CA ASN A 58 3.89 1.79 -19.11
C ASN A 58 4.73 0.69 -19.80
N THR A 59 6.04 0.75 -19.61
CA THR A 59 7.03 -0.15 -20.21
C THR A 59 7.46 -1.25 -19.25
N PRO A 60 8.00 -2.38 -19.75
CA PRO A 60 8.59 -3.41 -18.89
C PRO A 60 9.67 -2.87 -17.95
N ALA A 61 10.52 -1.94 -18.44
CA ALA A 61 11.58 -1.32 -17.65
C ALA A 61 11.03 -0.48 -16.48
N LEU A 62 9.92 0.25 -16.69
CA LEU A 62 9.26 1.02 -15.62
C LEU A 62 8.63 0.09 -14.59
N ARG A 63 7.97 -0.99 -15.03
CA ARG A 63 7.38 -1.98 -14.11
C ARG A 63 8.43 -2.68 -13.27
N GLN A 64 9.54 -3.10 -13.88
CA GLN A 64 10.67 -3.70 -13.17
C GLN A 64 11.24 -2.73 -12.14
N CYS A 65 11.43 -1.46 -12.50
CA CYS A 65 11.90 -0.45 -11.56
C CYS A 65 10.93 -0.25 -10.38
N CYS A 66 9.62 -0.33 -10.62
CA CYS A 66 8.61 -0.27 -9.56
C CYS A 66 8.74 -1.46 -8.59
N GLU A 67 8.94 -2.68 -9.12
CA GLU A 67 9.16 -3.89 -8.30
C GLU A 67 10.45 -3.79 -7.47
N GLU A 68 11.54 -3.34 -8.09
CA GLU A 68 12.82 -3.12 -7.42
C GLU A 68 12.71 -2.08 -6.31
N ALA A 69 12.02 -0.96 -6.57
CA ALA A 69 11.80 0.10 -5.58
C ALA A 69 10.95 -0.39 -4.39
N ALA A 70 9.84 -1.08 -4.65
CA ALA A 70 8.99 -1.63 -3.61
C ALA A 70 9.73 -2.66 -2.75
N THR A 71 10.54 -3.52 -3.39
CA THR A 71 11.36 -4.52 -2.71
C THR A 71 12.41 -3.85 -1.81
N ALA A 72 13.15 -2.89 -2.34
CA ALA A 72 14.20 -2.19 -1.60
C ALA A 72 13.65 -1.44 -0.37
N LEU A 73 12.51 -0.74 -0.54
CA LEU A 73 11.84 -0.05 0.56
C LEU A 73 11.39 -1.03 1.66
N TRP A 74 10.84 -2.17 1.27
CA TRP A 74 10.41 -3.19 2.21
C TRP A 74 11.60 -3.75 2.99
N GLU A 75 12.68 -4.12 2.30
CA GLU A 75 13.90 -4.67 2.92
C GLU A 75 14.54 -3.66 3.87
N GLU A 76 14.63 -2.39 3.47
CA GLU A 76 15.19 -1.31 4.28
C GLU A 76 14.37 -1.08 5.54
N LEU A 77 13.04 -0.96 5.41
CA LEU A 77 12.14 -0.80 6.55
C LEU A 77 12.16 -2.04 7.46
N HIS A 78 12.13 -3.24 6.88
CA HIS A 78 12.17 -4.49 7.64
C HIS A 78 13.46 -4.61 8.47
N ALA A 79 14.61 -4.32 7.87
CA ALA A 79 15.88 -4.31 8.57
C ALA A 79 15.93 -3.27 9.71
N TYR A 80 15.21 -2.16 9.56
CA TYR A 80 15.12 -1.13 10.58
C TYR A 80 14.21 -1.55 11.74
N ILE A 81 13.00 -2.05 11.48
CA ILE A 81 12.07 -2.45 12.55
C ILE A 81 12.58 -3.60 13.42
N LEU A 82 13.49 -4.43 12.91
CA LEU A 82 14.19 -5.43 13.72
C LEU A 82 15.11 -4.81 14.77
N LYS A 83 15.61 -3.59 14.53
CA LYS A 83 16.47 -2.82 15.44
C LYS A 83 15.67 -1.88 16.34
N ASP A 84 14.47 -1.49 15.91
CA ASP A 84 13.56 -0.60 16.62
C ASP A 84 12.14 -1.22 16.69
N PRO A 85 11.91 -2.23 17.55
CA PRO A 85 10.61 -2.88 17.65
C PRO A 85 9.48 -1.93 18.11
N VAL A 86 9.82 -0.84 18.81
CA VAL A 86 8.83 0.16 19.23
C VAL A 86 8.24 0.85 18.03
N PHE A 87 9.04 1.11 16.99
CA PHE A 87 8.58 1.69 15.74
C PHE A 87 7.47 0.85 15.09
N LEU A 88 7.59 -0.49 15.16
CA LEU A 88 6.59 -1.41 14.59
C LEU A 88 5.27 -1.41 15.36
N HIS A 89 5.31 -1.33 16.70
CA HIS A 89 4.15 -1.61 17.55
C HIS A 89 3.52 -0.38 18.20
N SER A 90 4.19 0.77 18.16
CA SER A 90 3.63 1.99 18.76
C SER A 90 2.37 2.44 18.05
N LEU A 91 1.35 2.79 18.85
CA LEU A 91 0.12 3.44 18.38
C LEU A 91 0.17 4.96 18.56
N THR A 92 1.23 5.48 19.18
CA THR A 92 1.48 6.91 19.39
C THR A 92 2.76 7.34 18.66
N PRO A 93 3.00 8.63 18.46
CA PRO A 93 4.22 9.10 17.83
C PRO A 93 5.47 8.53 18.48
N HIS A 94 6.41 8.09 17.65
CA HIS A 94 7.68 7.53 18.06
C HIS A 94 8.82 8.24 17.33
N THR A 95 9.85 8.62 18.07
CA THR A 95 11.07 9.21 17.49
C THR A 95 12.00 8.09 17.04
N PRO A 96 12.29 7.98 15.73
CA PRO A 96 13.19 6.96 15.22
C PRO A 96 14.59 7.04 15.82
N HIS A 97 15.26 5.89 15.96
CA HIS A 97 16.63 5.84 16.40
C HIS A 97 17.58 6.50 15.39
N PHE A 98 18.75 6.93 15.88
CA PHE A 98 19.80 7.45 15.00
C PHE A 98 20.18 6.43 13.91
N GLY A 99 20.28 6.89 12.66
CA GLY A 99 20.53 6.02 11.51
C GLY A 99 19.28 5.34 10.95
N ALA A 100 18.07 5.76 11.33
CA ALA A 100 16.84 5.32 10.69
C ALA A 100 16.85 5.67 9.20
N PRO A 101 16.34 4.77 8.33
CA PRO A 101 16.28 5.02 6.90
C PRO A 101 15.31 6.15 6.54
N PRO A 102 15.48 6.78 5.37
CA PRO A 102 14.63 7.89 4.93
C PRO A 102 13.13 7.58 4.99
N VAL A 103 12.72 6.37 4.59
CA VAL A 103 11.32 5.94 4.66
C VAL A 103 10.79 5.94 6.09
N ALA A 104 11.57 5.44 7.06
CA ALA A 104 11.16 5.43 8.48
C ALA A 104 11.07 6.86 9.05
N LEU A 105 11.99 7.74 8.69
CA LEU A 105 11.94 9.15 9.09
C LEU A 105 10.69 9.85 8.52
N LYS A 106 10.35 9.61 7.26
CA LYS A 106 9.14 10.12 6.60
C LYS A 106 7.88 9.62 7.30
N MET A 107 7.81 8.31 7.56
CA MET A 107 6.68 7.69 8.27
C MET A 107 6.48 8.30 9.66
N ALA A 108 7.56 8.44 10.45
CA ALA A 108 7.48 9.03 11.77
C ALA A 108 7.04 10.51 11.74
N ALA A 109 7.56 11.28 10.78
CA ALA A 109 7.18 12.69 10.62
C ALA A 109 5.71 12.86 10.20
N ALA A 110 5.18 12.00 9.33
CA ALA A 110 3.77 12.00 8.94
C ALA A 110 2.87 11.59 10.11
N ALA A 111 3.22 10.51 10.80
CA ALA A 111 2.48 9.97 11.93
C ALA A 111 2.41 10.96 13.12
N ALA A 112 3.48 11.70 13.39
CA ALA A 112 3.52 12.71 14.43
C ALA A 112 2.52 13.85 14.20
N LYS A 113 2.25 14.21 12.93
CA LYS A 113 1.24 15.24 12.59
C LYS A 113 -0.19 14.79 12.89
N ALA A 114 -0.43 13.48 12.84
CA ALA A 114 -1.74 12.88 13.07
C ALA A 114 -1.89 12.30 14.48
N ASP A 115 -0.87 12.41 15.33
CA ASP A 115 -0.81 11.86 16.69
C ASP A 115 -1.04 10.33 16.73
N VAL A 116 -0.43 9.62 15.78
CA VAL A 116 -0.53 8.15 15.65
C VAL A 116 0.85 7.50 15.59
N GLY A 117 0.90 6.15 15.64
CA GLY A 117 2.15 5.40 15.49
C GLY A 117 2.68 5.39 14.05
N PRO A 118 4.02 5.23 13.87
CA PRO A 118 4.67 5.37 12.56
C PRO A 118 4.13 4.42 11.49
N MET A 119 3.75 3.19 11.86
CA MET A 119 3.24 2.20 10.92
C MET A 119 1.90 2.57 10.29
N ALA A 120 1.15 3.52 10.87
CA ALA A 120 -0.06 4.06 10.25
C ALA A 120 0.24 4.80 8.92
N ALA A 121 1.47 5.27 8.72
CA ALA A 121 1.88 5.97 7.51
C ALA A 121 2.58 5.09 6.47
N VAL A 122 2.71 3.77 6.70
CA VAL A 122 3.53 2.89 5.85
C VAL A 122 3.03 2.83 4.41
N ALA A 123 1.72 2.71 4.21
CA ALA A 123 1.13 2.55 2.89
C ALA A 123 1.33 3.81 2.03
N GLY A 124 1.05 5.00 2.59
CA GLY A 124 1.25 6.27 1.92
C GLY A 124 2.72 6.58 1.65
N ALA A 125 3.61 6.29 2.60
CA ALA A 125 5.05 6.50 2.42
C ALA A 125 5.62 5.64 1.28
N PHE A 126 5.20 4.37 1.18
CA PHE A 126 5.60 3.50 0.07
C PHE A 126 5.06 3.97 -1.27
N ALA A 127 3.78 4.38 -1.32
CA ALA A 127 3.18 4.91 -2.53
C ALA A 127 3.94 6.15 -3.04
N GLU A 128 4.25 7.08 -2.14
CA GLU A 128 4.99 8.29 -2.45
C GLU A 128 6.42 8.00 -2.92
N GLU A 129 7.19 7.20 -2.17
CA GLU A 129 8.59 6.90 -2.51
C GLU A 129 8.72 6.19 -3.86
N VAL A 130 7.86 5.20 -4.12
CA VAL A 130 7.84 4.50 -5.42
C VAL A 130 7.49 5.48 -6.53
N ALA A 131 6.44 6.30 -6.35
CA ALA A 131 6.04 7.29 -7.35
C ALA A 131 7.19 8.26 -7.66
N GLN A 132 7.85 8.82 -6.65
CA GLN A 132 8.95 9.78 -6.81
C GLN A 132 10.13 9.17 -7.56
N GLN A 133 10.51 7.92 -7.27
CA GLN A 133 11.57 7.23 -7.99
C GLN A 133 11.22 7.02 -9.47
N LEU A 134 9.98 6.59 -9.77
CA LEU A 134 9.51 6.42 -11.16
C LEU A 134 9.46 7.76 -11.90
N MET A 135 8.93 8.81 -11.27
CA MET A 135 8.89 10.15 -11.82
C MET A 135 10.29 10.67 -12.17
N GLN A 136 11.24 10.50 -11.27
CA GLN A 136 12.60 10.97 -11.46
C GLN A 136 13.33 10.20 -12.59
N LYS A 137 13.24 8.86 -12.57
CA LYS A 137 13.99 7.98 -13.49
C LYS A 137 13.41 7.98 -14.90
N PHE A 138 12.07 7.99 -15.04
CA PHE A 138 11.38 7.89 -16.32
C PHE A 138 10.75 9.19 -16.80
N LYS A 139 10.94 10.30 -16.04
CA LYS A 139 10.34 11.62 -16.34
C LYS A 139 8.82 11.57 -16.51
N VAL A 140 8.17 10.72 -15.69
CA VAL A 140 6.71 10.62 -15.64
C VAL A 140 6.16 11.86 -14.96
N GLN A 141 5.16 12.52 -15.56
CA GLN A 141 4.51 13.69 -14.99
C GLN A 141 3.11 13.37 -14.45
N ASP A 142 2.47 12.35 -15.02
CA ASP A 142 1.16 11.86 -14.59
C ASP A 142 1.31 10.46 -14.02
N ILE A 143 1.15 10.30 -12.71
CA ILE A 143 1.26 9.02 -12.02
C ILE A 143 0.26 8.94 -10.87
N ILE A 144 -0.32 7.78 -10.71
CA ILE A 144 -1.12 7.41 -9.54
C ILE A 144 -0.50 6.14 -8.97
N VAL A 145 -0.19 6.14 -7.69
CA VAL A 145 0.22 4.94 -6.94
C VAL A 145 -0.71 4.77 -5.76
N GLU A 146 -1.47 3.69 -5.75
CA GLU A 146 -2.36 3.32 -4.66
C GLU A 146 -1.78 2.11 -3.92
N ASN A 147 -1.75 2.18 -2.59
CA ASN A 147 -1.32 1.13 -1.69
C ASN A 147 -2.28 1.04 -0.50
N GLY A 148 -3.08 -0.03 -0.41
CA GLY A 148 -3.94 -0.25 0.74
C GLY A 148 -5.07 0.77 0.96
N GLY A 149 -5.36 1.61 -0.03
CA GLY A 149 -6.29 2.73 0.07
C GLY A 149 -5.62 4.09 0.15
N ASP A 150 -4.34 4.15 0.54
CA ASP A 150 -3.55 5.37 0.47
C ASP A 150 -3.13 5.64 -0.98
N ILE A 151 -3.21 6.87 -1.42
CA ILE A 151 -2.94 7.24 -2.81
C ILE A 151 -1.94 8.39 -2.84
N TYR A 152 -0.84 8.18 -3.58
CA TYR A 152 -0.02 9.27 -4.07
C TYR A 152 -0.41 9.58 -5.51
N LEU A 153 -0.61 10.87 -5.80
CA LEU A 153 -1.02 11.33 -7.12
C LEU A 153 -0.18 12.54 -7.54
N ALA A 154 0.44 12.46 -8.72
CA ALA A 154 0.94 13.60 -9.45
C ALA A 154 0.24 13.66 -10.81
N THR A 155 -0.24 14.84 -11.21
CA THR A 155 -1.05 14.99 -12.42
C THR A 155 -0.88 16.34 -13.07
N THR A 156 -0.96 16.35 -14.40
CA THR A 156 -0.99 17.56 -15.24
C THR A 156 -2.41 17.93 -15.67
N GLU A 157 -3.41 17.09 -15.34
CA GLU A 157 -4.81 17.27 -15.66
C GLU A 157 -5.67 17.11 -14.39
N SER A 158 -6.87 17.69 -14.39
CA SER A 158 -7.85 17.45 -13.33
C SER A 158 -8.21 15.96 -13.24
N ARG A 159 -8.25 15.42 -12.02
CA ARG A 159 -8.51 14.00 -11.73
C ARG A 159 -9.60 13.86 -10.69
N ARG A 160 -10.40 12.81 -10.84
CA ARG A 160 -11.42 12.42 -9.86
C ARG A 160 -11.05 11.11 -9.20
N ILE A 161 -10.98 11.14 -7.87
CA ILE A 161 -10.77 9.95 -7.04
C ILE A 161 -12.09 9.58 -6.40
N ALA A 162 -12.69 8.47 -6.83
CA ALA A 162 -13.94 7.98 -6.28
C ALA A 162 -13.74 7.47 -4.84
N ILE A 163 -14.68 7.81 -3.96
CA ILE A 163 -14.70 7.34 -2.58
C ILE A 163 -15.40 5.98 -2.55
N TRP A 164 -14.64 4.97 -2.14
CA TRP A 164 -15.19 3.65 -1.84
C TRP A 164 -15.63 3.59 -0.37
N ALA A 165 -16.92 3.39 -0.15
CA ALA A 165 -17.53 3.35 1.19
C ALA A 165 -18.18 1.98 1.49
N GLY A 166 -17.60 0.89 0.99
CA GLY A 166 -18.12 -0.48 1.19
C GLY A 166 -19.56 -0.63 0.72
N PRO A 167 -20.46 -1.19 1.52
CA PRO A 167 -21.86 -1.44 1.16
C PRO A 167 -22.73 -0.17 1.16
N SER A 168 -22.18 1.00 1.44
CA SER A 168 -22.93 2.26 1.43
C SER A 168 -23.52 2.56 0.06
N PRO A 169 -24.77 3.09 -0.04
CA PRO A 169 -25.34 3.51 -1.31
C PRO A 169 -24.61 4.69 -1.95
N LEU A 170 -23.70 5.33 -1.23
CA LEU A 170 -22.85 6.43 -1.73
C LEU A 170 -21.52 5.94 -2.31
N SER A 171 -21.21 4.65 -2.18
CA SER A 171 -19.97 4.06 -2.67
C SER A 171 -19.82 4.28 -4.18
N GLY A 172 -18.71 4.88 -4.59
CA GLY A 172 -18.43 5.22 -5.98
C GLY A 172 -19.30 6.36 -6.58
N LYS A 173 -20.22 6.94 -5.81
CA LYS A 173 -21.04 8.08 -6.26
C LYS A 173 -20.47 9.43 -5.85
N LEU A 174 -19.60 9.45 -4.86
CA LEU A 174 -18.86 10.62 -4.42
C LEU A 174 -17.41 10.50 -4.89
N ALA A 175 -16.83 11.62 -5.26
CA ALA A 175 -15.43 11.70 -5.65
C ALA A 175 -14.80 12.99 -5.12
N LEU A 176 -13.51 12.93 -4.86
CA LEU A 176 -12.67 14.11 -4.71
C LEU A 176 -12.19 14.54 -6.09
N GLU A 177 -12.35 15.82 -6.44
CA GLU A 177 -11.77 16.40 -7.64
C GLU A 177 -10.48 17.11 -7.29
N LEU A 178 -9.42 16.76 -7.97
CA LEU A 178 -8.06 17.25 -7.73
C LEU A 178 -7.58 17.99 -8.97
N GLU A 179 -7.23 19.24 -8.79
CA GLU A 179 -6.67 20.09 -9.83
C GLU A 179 -5.14 19.97 -9.91
N PRO A 180 -4.51 20.21 -11.08
CA PRO A 180 -3.07 20.12 -11.24
C PRO A 180 -2.25 20.96 -10.25
N ASN A 181 -2.78 22.10 -9.82
CA ASN A 181 -2.13 22.98 -8.83
C ASN A 181 -2.13 22.44 -7.39
N GLN A 182 -2.88 21.38 -7.14
CA GLN A 182 -2.91 20.65 -5.86
C GLN A 182 -1.99 19.42 -5.89
N SER A 183 -1.35 19.15 -7.00
CA SER A 183 -0.42 18.04 -7.21
C SER A 183 1.02 18.45 -6.81
N PRO A 184 1.84 17.54 -6.24
CA PRO A 184 1.46 16.19 -5.80
C PRO A 184 0.69 16.16 -4.48
N LEU A 185 -0.10 15.10 -4.30
CA LEU A 185 -0.85 14.74 -3.09
C LEU A 185 -0.49 13.33 -2.67
#